data_dfe86bdb9e705077ce5057d4cc54de6f
#
_entry.id   dfe86bdb9e705077ce5057d4cc54de6f
#
_cell.length_a   1.000
_cell.length_b   1.000
_cell.length_c   1.000
_cell.angle_alpha   90.00
_cell.angle_beta   90.00
_cell.angle_gamma   90.00
#
_symmetry.space_group_name_H-M   'P 1'
#
loop_
_entity.id
_entity.type
_entity.pdbx_description
1 polymer ?
#
loop_
_entity_poly.entity_id
_entity_poly.type
_entity_poly.pdbx_seq_one_letter_code
_entity_poly.pdbx_strand_id
1 'polypeptide(L)'
;MGGMNALLIIDTHANSPAPEATEITHAIALRLGQHRSDYTHVIAALQNTIADELAGTTFDNQFFKDPATQALSAFERTDTTGTKLGDWLRANNIERLYVVGLGTELGIRSSVLDALAQGFDVHVHKKLCAAISHDNARTAYNEMDMCGALFE
;
A
#
# COMPACT_ATOMS: atom_id res chain seq x y z
N MET A 1 11.76 8.28 -20.87
CA MET A 1 11.08 7.03 -20.53
C MET A 1 10.72 7.01 -19.08
N GLY A 2 9.48 6.66 -18.78
CA GLY A 2 9.07 6.49 -17.39
C GLY A 2 9.78 5.31 -16.75
N GLY A 3 10.14 5.43 -15.48
CA GLY A 3 10.63 4.31 -14.70
C GLY A 3 9.53 3.28 -14.47
N MET A 4 9.90 2.14 -13.89
CA MET A 4 8.93 1.12 -13.51
C MET A 4 8.12 1.57 -12.30
N ASN A 5 6.90 1.11 -12.20
CA ASN A 5 5.99 1.44 -11.11
C ASN A 5 5.44 0.17 -10.44
N ALA A 6 4.88 0.35 -9.27
CA ALA A 6 4.18 -0.72 -8.57
C ALA A 6 2.91 -0.19 -7.92
N LEU A 7 1.86 -1.02 -7.94
CA LEU A 7 0.71 -0.82 -7.06
C LEU A 7 1.02 -1.53 -5.75
N LEU A 8 1.04 -0.78 -4.65
CA LEU A 8 1.26 -1.29 -3.30
C LEU A 8 -0.06 -1.31 -2.55
N ILE A 9 -0.54 -2.51 -2.25
CA ILE A 9 -1.80 -2.72 -1.54
C ILE A 9 -1.48 -3.02 -0.08
N ILE A 10 -1.96 -2.16 0.83
CA ILE A 10 -1.59 -2.21 2.25
C ILE A 10 -2.75 -2.66 3.11
N ASP A 11 -2.53 -3.68 3.94
CA ASP A 11 -3.38 -4.10 5.06
C ASP A 11 -4.84 -4.42 4.67
N THR A 12 -5.06 -4.98 3.49
CA THR A 12 -6.39 -5.43 3.05
C THR A 12 -6.71 -6.80 3.64
N HIS A 13 -6.98 -6.85 4.94
CA HIS A 13 -7.33 -8.08 5.64
C HIS A 13 -8.81 -8.08 6.05
N ALA A 14 -9.35 -9.29 6.30
CA ALA A 14 -10.78 -9.51 6.47
C ALA A 14 -11.39 -8.78 7.69
N ASN A 15 -10.60 -8.53 8.73
CA ASN A 15 -11.07 -7.98 9.99
C ASN A 15 -10.60 -6.53 10.23
N SER A 16 -10.53 -5.73 9.18
CA SER A 16 -10.12 -4.34 9.32
C SER A 16 -11.14 -3.54 10.11
N PRO A 17 -10.71 -2.67 11.05
CA PRO A 17 -11.63 -1.77 11.77
C PRO A 17 -12.13 -0.59 10.94
N ALA A 18 -11.63 -0.40 9.72
CA ALA A 18 -12.08 0.69 8.86
C ALA A 18 -13.54 0.48 8.45
N PRO A 19 -14.45 1.47 8.65
CA PRO A 19 -15.88 1.30 8.33
C PRO A 19 -16.14 0.97 6.87
N GLU A 20 -15.31 1.47 5.96
CA GLU A 20 -15.48 1.28 4.52
C GLU A 20 -14.57 0.18 3.95
N ALA A 21 -14.02 -0.68 4.82
CA ALA A 21 -13.04 -1.68 4.41
C ALA A 21 -13.52 -2.59 3.29
N THR A 22 -14.73 -3.12 3.39
CA THR A 22 -15.27 -4.04 2.39
C THR A 22 -15.47 -3.35 1.04
N GLU A 23 -16.03 -2.14 1.05
CA GLU A 23 -16.26 -1.36 -0.17
C GLU A 23 -14.94 -1.02 -0.87
N ILE A 24 -13.96 -0.59 -0.11
CA ILE A 24 -12.66 -0.20 -0.65
C ILE A 24 -11.89 -1.42 -1.15
N THR A 25 -11.91 -2.53 -0.42
CA THR A 25 -11.25 -3.77 -0.87
C THR A 25 -11.87 -4.25 -2.18
N HIS A 26 -13.20 -4.19 -2.30
CA HIS A 26 -13.89 -4.51 -3.54
C HIS A 26 -13.50 -3.58 -4.67
N ALA A 27 -13.40 -2.28 -4.41
CA ALA A 27 -12.97 -1.29 -5.40
C ALA A 27 -11.54 -1.54 -5.88
N ILE A 28 -10.64 -1.96 -4.98
CA ILE A 28 -9.26 -2.34 -5.34
C ILE A 28 -9.29 -3.56 -6.28
N ALA A 29 -10.10 -4.56 -5.95
CA ALA A 29 -10.24 -5.75 -6.80
C ALA A 29 -10.75 -5.40 -8.21
N LEU A 30 -11.73 -4.50 -8.30
CA LEU A 30 -12.23 -4.00 -9.59
C LEU A 30 -11.14 -3.25 -10.36
N ARG A 31 -10.37 -2.41 -9.68
CA ARG A 31 -9.25 -1.68 -10.29
C ARG A 31 -8.26 -2.64 -10.91
N LEU A 32 -7.91 -3.70 -10.19
CA LEU A 32 -6.99 -4.73 -10.70
C LEU A 32 -7.58 -5.47 -11.91
N GLY A 33 -8.87 -5.77 -11.88
CA GLY A 33 -9.53 -6.43 -13.01
C GLY A 33 -9.56 -5.60 -14.28
N GLN A 34 -9.57 -4.27 -14.16
CA GLN A 34 -9.71 -3.34 -15.28
C GLN A 34 -8.40 -2.66 -15.69
N HIS A 35 -7.49 -2.44 -14.74
CA HIS A 35 -6.33 -1.57 -14.95
C HIS A 35 -5.00 -2.19 -14.51
N ARG A 36 -4.92 -3.51 -14.37
CA ARG A 36 -3.68 -4.14 -13.93
C ARG A 36 -2.49 -3.79 -14.83
N SER A 37 -2.73 -3.63 -16.10
CA SER A 37 -1.67 -3.31 -17.08
C SER A 37 -1.09 -1.90 -16.91
N ASP A 38 -1.72 -1.04 -16.10
CA ASP A 38 -1.17 0.27 -15.77
C ASP A 38 0.05 0.17 -14.86
N TYR A 39 0.24 -0.99 -14.21
CA TYR A 39 1.32 -1.21 -13.25
C TYR A 39 2.30 -2.24 -13.78
N THR A 40 3.62 -1.98 -13.63
CA THR A 40 4.63 -2.98 -13.99
C THR A 40 4.67 -4.11 -12.96
N HIS A 41 4.33 -3.81 -11.71
CA HIS A 41 4.26 -4.78 -10.62
C HIS A 41 3.04 -4.50 -9.75
N VAL A 42 2.47 -5.56 -9.18
CA VAL A 42 1.42 -5.47 -8.17
C VAL A 42 1.88 -6.25 -6.94
N ILE A 43 1.99 -5.57 -5.82
CA ILE A 43 2.51 -6.14 -4.58
C ILE A 43 1.57 -5.86 -3.42
N ALA A 44 1.61 -6.72 -2.42
CA ALA A 44 0.80 -6.56 -1.21
C ALA A 44 1.69 -6.52 0.02
N ALA A 45 1.33 -5.64 0.97
CA ALA A 45 1.93 -5.61 2.30
C ALA A 45 0.84 -5.97 3.31
N LEU A 46 1.04 -7.05 4.04
CA LEU A 46 0.01 -7.68 4.86
C LEU A 46 0.45 -7.78 6.31
N GLN A 47 -0.51 -7.72 7.24
CA GLN A 47 -0.26 -8.08 8.63
C GLN A 47 -0.49 -9.57 8.85
N ASN A 48 -1.51 -10.13 8.21
CA ASN A 48 -1.82 -11.56 8.25
C ASN A 48 -2.45 -11.99 6.92
N THR A 49 -3.61 -12.62 6.91
CA THR A 49 -4.24 -13.10 5.68
C THR A 49 -4.92 -11.98 4.90
N ILE A 50 -4.83 -12.08 3.57
CA ILE A 50 -5.49 -11.12 2.69
C ILE A 50 -7.01 -11.32 2.70
N ALA A 51 -7.76 -10.25 2.42
CA ALA A 51 -9.22 -10.30 2.32
C ALA A 51 -9.67 -11.18 1.14
N ASP A 52 -10.85 -11.82 1.27
CA ASP A 52 -11.37 -12.75 0.28
C ASP A 52 -11.51 -12.14 -1.11
N GLU A 53 -11.88 -10.86 -1.19
CA GLU A 53 -12.04 -10.13 -2.46
C GLU A 53 -10.75 -10.08 -3.28
N LEU A 54 -9.60 -10.23 -2.62
CA LEU A 54 -8.28 -10.19 -3.26
C LEU A 54 -7.58 -11.55 -3.25
N ALA A 55 -8.20 -12.58 -2.68
CA ALA A 55 -7.57 -13.90 -2.51
C ALA A 55 -7.16 -14.56 -3.83
N GLY A 56 -7.88 -14.28 -4.91
CA GLY A 56 -7.56 -14.78 -6.25
C GLY A 56 -6.56 -13.95 -7.03
N THR A 57 -6.06 -12.85 -6.45
CA THR A 57 -5.12 -11.95 -7.12
C THR A 57 -3.72 -12.58 -7.15
N THR A 58 -3.07 -12.52 -8.32
CA THR A 58 -1.67 -12.90 -8.43
C THR A 58 -0.80 -11.69 -8.13
N PHE A 59 0.01 -11.78 -7.07
CA PHE A 59 0.95 -10.72 -6.70
C PHE A 59 2.36 -11.05 -7.19
N ASP A 60 3.09 -10.03 -7.61
CA ASP A 60 4.50 -10.20 -7.97
C ASP A 60 5.35 -10.47 -6.73
N ASN A 61 4.96 -9.92 -5.59
CA ASN A 61 5.52 -10.28 -4.29
C ASN A 61 4.57 -9.88 -3.16
N GLN A 62 4.80 -10.47 -1.98
CA GLN A 62 4.05 -10.14 -0.77
C GLN A 62 5.02 -9.93 0.39
N PHE A 63 4.72 -8.94 1.23
CA PHE A 63 5.55 -8.55 2.36
C PHE A 63 4.74 -8.65 3.65
N PHE A 64 5.29 -9.32 4.65
CA PHE A 64 4.56 -9.67 5.87
C PHE A 64 5.16 -8.95 7.07
N LYS A 65 4.28 -8.46 7.92
CA LYS A 65 4.66 -7.81 9.18
C LYS A 65 5.19 -8.87 10.16
N ASP A 66 6.33 -8.56 10.77
CA ASP A 66 6.83 -9.34 11.90
C ASP A 66 5.90 -9.10 13.09
N PRO A 67 5.30 -10.17 13.68
CA PRO A 67 4.39 -10.01 14.83
C PRO A 67 5.05 -9.36 16.05
N ALA A 68 6.36 -9.41 16.15
CA ALA A 68 7.10 -8.85 17.28
C ALA A 68 7.29 -7.33 17.18
N THR A 69 7.05 -6.71 16.00
CA THR A 69 7.24 -5.28 15.82
C THR A 69 5.94 -4.51 15.99
N GLN A 70 6.05 -3.25 16.46
CA GLN A 70 4.96 -2.29 16.49
C GLN A 70 4.93 -1.40 15.24
N ALA A 71 5.91 -1.53 14.36
CA ALA A 71 6.02 -0.70 13.17
C ALA A 71 4.86 -0.95 12.20
N LEU A 72 4.22 0.12 11.75
CA LEU A 72 3.06 0.07 10.85
C LEU A 72 3.45 0.13 9.38
N SER A 73 4.64 0.65 9.07
CA SER A 73 5.08 0.86 7.69
C SER A 73 5.33 -0.46 6.97
N ALA A 74 4.87 -0.53 5.71
CA ALA A 74 5.17 -1.64 4.82
C ALA A 74 6.68 -1.80 4.59
N PHE A 75 7.46 -0.74 4.73
CA PHE A 75 8.91 -0.77 4.55
C PHE A 75 9.66 -1.53 5.65
N GLU A 76 9.00 -1.82 6.76
CA GLU A 76 9.53 -2.67 7.83
C GLU A 76 9.20 -4.15 7.61
N ARG A 77 8.47 -4.48 6.56
CA ARG A 77 8.01 -5.84 6.27
C ARG A 77 8.95 -6.54 5.31
N THR A 78 8.95 -7.87 5.39
CA THR A 78 9.82 -8.71 4.57
C THR A 78 9.00 -9.74 3.79
N ASP A 79 9.53 -10.15 2.65
CA ASP A 79 8.95 -11.26 1.88
C ASP A 79 9.39 -12.62 2.49
N THR A 80 9.01 -13.71 1.84
CA THR A 80 9.33 -15.06 2.33
C THR A 80 10.82 -15.38 2.27
N THR A 81 11.61 -14.59 1.56
CA THR A 81 13.08 -14.76 1.50
C THR A 81 13.81 -13.87 2.50
N GLY A 82 13.09 -13.05 3.26
CA GLY A 82 13.67 -12.11 4.21
C GLY A 82 14.08 -10.76 3.61
N THR A 83 13.70 -10.49 2.37
CA THR A 83 14.00 -9.23 1.71
C THR A 83 13.01 -8.15 2.13
N LYS A 84 13.52 -6.98 2.54
CA LYS A 84 12.67 -5.84 2.87
C LYS A 84 12.08 -5.20 1.62
N LEU A 85 10.91 -4.57 1.78
CA LEU A 85 10.19 -3.94 0.67
C LEU A 85 11.08 -2.96 -0.11
N GLY A 86 11.77 -2.06 0.57
CA GLY A 86 12.61 -1.07 -0.11
C GLY A 86 13.70 -1.69 -0.97
N ASP A 87 14.34 -2.74 -0.45
CA ASP A 87 15.39 -3.44 -1.17
C ASP A 87 14.85 -4.15 -2.41
N TRP A 88 13.68 -4.78 -2.29
CA TRP A 88 13.04 -5.44 -3.42
C TRP A 88 12.63 -4.45 -4.50
N LEU A 89 12.08 -3.30 -4.11
CA LEU A 89 11.71 -2.24 -5.04
C LEU A 89 12.91 -1.75 -5.85
N ARG A 90 14.04 -1.52 -5.18
CA ARG A 90 15.26 -1.07 -5.85
C ARG A 90 15.83 -2.14 -6.77
N ALA A 91 15.81 -3.41 -6.33
CA ALA A 91 16.29 -4.52 -7.14
C ALA A 91 15.46 -4.70 -8.42
N ASN A 92 14.20 -4.28 -8.43
CA ASN A 92 13.32 -4.35 -9.58
C ASN A 92 13.21 -3.02 -10.34
N ASN A 93 14.05 -2.05 -10.02
CA ASN A 93 14.13 -0.74 -10.68
C ASN A 93 12.81 0.05 -10.61
N ILE A 94 12.04 -0.15 -9.54
CA ILE A 94 10.78 0.55 -9.33
C ILE A 94 11.08 1.94 -8.78
N GLU A 95 10.53 2.97 -9.42
CA GLU A 95 10.75 4.36 -9.06
C GLU A 95 9.50 5.02 -8.49
N ARG A 96 8.31 4.54 -8.89
CA ARG A 96 7.03 5.12 -8.50
C ARG A 96 6.14 4.08 -7.85
N LEU A 97 5.50 4.49 -6.76
CA LEU A 97 4.51 3.70 -6.06
C LEU A 97 3.12 4.34 -6.17
N TYR A 98 2.13 3.52 -6.49
CA TYR A 98 0.72 3.85 -6.32
C TYR A 98 0.24 3.12 -5.09
N VAL A 99 -0.26 3.86 -4.09
CA VAL A 99 -0.58 3.31 -2.77
C VAL A 99 -2.08 3.28 -2.58
N VAL A 100 -2.58 2.11 -2.18
CA VAL A 100 -4.00 1.87 -1.86
C VAL A 100 -4.07 0.96 -0.64
N GLY A 101 -5.23 0.89 0.00
CA GLY A 101 -5.44 -0.07 1.08
C GLY A 101 -6.26 0.46 2.24
N LEU A 102 -6.11 -0.18 3.39
CA LEU A 102 -6.90 0.10 4.59
C LEU A 102 -6.02 0.70 5.68
N GLY A 103 -6.62 1.61 6.46
CA GLY A 103 -5.91 2.29 7.54
C GLY A 103 -5.13 3.51 7.05
N THR A 104 -5.83 4.46 6.42
CA THR A 104 -5.22 5.67 5.84
C THR A 104 -4.29 6.38 6.81
N GLU A 105 -4.72 6.57 8.06
CA GLU A 105 -3.98 7.29 9.08
C GLU A 105 -2.93 6.44 9.81
N LEU A 106 -2.85 5.16 9.49
CA LEU A 106 -1.95 4.20 10.11
C LEU A 106 -0.91 3.68 9.11
N GLY A 107 -1.09 2.46 8.61
CA GLY A 107 -0.11 1.83 7.73
C GLY A 107 0.11 2.55 6.42
N ILE A 108 -0.92 3.14 5.83
CA ILE A 108 -0.79 3.91 4.60
C ILE A 108 0.07 5.15 4.84
N ARG A 109 -0.27 5.95 5.85
CA ARG A 109 0.52 7.14 6.20
C ARG A 109 1.99 6.79 6.44
N SER A 110 2.24 5.83 7.31
CA SER A 110 3.61 5.42 7.66
C SER A 110 4.40 4.95 6.43
N SER A 111 3.75 4.17 5.57
CA SER A 111 4.40 3.65 4.37
C SER A 111 4.69 4.73 3.34
N VAL A 112 3.76 5.67 3.14
CA VAL A 112 3.96 6.79 2.20
C VAL A 112 5.10 7.68 2.66
N LEU A 113 5.15 8.02 3.96
CA LEU A 113 6.23 8.86 4.50
C LEU A 113 7.59 8.17 4.36
N ASP A 114 7.66 6.87 4.65
CA ASP A 114 8.89 6.11 4.48
C ASP A 114 9.31 6.03 3.00
N ALA A 115 8.37 5.80 2.10
CA ALA A 115 8.65 5.74 0.66
C ALA A 115 9.24 7.06 0.16
N LEU A 116 8.65 8.18 0.56
CA LEU A 116 9.15 9.50 0.18
C LEU A 116 10.54 9.75 0.75
N ALA A 117 10.78 9.36 2.01
CA ALA A 117 12.09 9.49 2.65
C ALA A 117 13.15 8.65 1.95
N GLN A 118 12.77 7.53 1.34
CA GLN A 118 13.69 6.65 0.61
C GLN A 118 13.85 7.03 -0.87
N GLY A 119 13.19 8.09 -1.31
CA GLY A 119 13.39 8.65 -2.65
C GLY A 119 12.43 8.15 -3.72
N PHE A 120 11.36 7.44 -3.36
CA PHE A 120 10.35 7.01 -4.32
C PHE A 120 9.38 8.14 -4.64
N ASP A 121 8.90 8.19 -5.88
CA ASP A 121 7.71 8.97 -6.22
C ASP A 121 6.48 8.23 -5.70
N VAL A 122 5.58 8.93 -5.02
CA VAL A 122 4.41 8.29 -4.42
C VAL A 122 3.13 8.99 -4.86
N HIS A 123 2.21 8.19 -5.38
CA HIS A 123 0.86 8.60 -5.72
C HIS A 123 -0.11 7.82 -4.83
N VAL A 124 -1.01 8.52 -4.17
CA VAL A 124 -2.02 7.91 -3.30
C VAL A 124 -3.38 8.00 -4.00
N HIS A 125 -4.02 6.86 -4.21
CA HIS A 125 -5.40 6.80 -4.70
C HIS A 125 -6.36 6.96 -3.54
N LYS A 126 -6.79 8.17 -3.25
CA LYS A 126 -7.68 8.43 -2.09
C LYS A 126 -8.96 7.61 -2.12
N LYS A 127 -9.53 7.41 -3.30
CA LYS A 127 -10.78 6.65 -3.46
C LYS A 127 -10.59 5.15 -3.23
N LEU A 128 -9.36 4.69 -3.15
CA LEU A 128 -9.00 3.29 -2.89
C LEU A 128 -8.32 3.13 -1.53
N CYS A 129 -8.53 4.10 -0.64
CA CYS A 129 -8.03 4.06 0.74
C CYS A 129 -9.21 4.22 1.71
N ALA A 130 -9.23 3.41 2.76
CA ALA A 130 -10.25 3.50 3.80
C ALA A 130 -9.63 3.91 5.12
N ALA A 131 -10.19 4.96 5.71
CA ALA A 131 -9.79 5.46 7.03
C ALA A 131 -10.49 4.70 8.14
N ILE A 132 -9.85 4.62 9.30
CA ILE A 132 -10.49 4.19 10.55
C ILE A 132 -11.23 5.40 11.14
N SER A 133 -10.59 6.57 11.13
CA SER A 133 -11.20 7.84 11.52
C SER A 133 -11.00 8.87 10.42
N HIS A 134 -12.08 9.44 9.92
CA HIS A 134 -12.00 10.44 8.84
C HIS A 134 -11.25 11.70 9.25
N ASP A 135 -11.37 12.13 10.49
CA ASP A 135 -10.64 13.31 11.00
C ASP A 135 -9.14 13.05 11.05
N ASN A 136 -8.73 11.88 11.54
CA ASN A 136 -7.32 11.50 11.56
C ASN A 136 -6.76 11.30 10.15
N ALA A 137 -7.57 10.80 9.23
CA ALA A 137 -7.17 10.64 7.84
C ALA A 137 -6.90 11.98 7.17
N ARG A 138 -7.72 12.99 7.46
CA ARG A 138 -7.51 14.34 6.93
C ARG A 138 -6.14 14.89 7.34
N THR A 139 -5.80 14.74 8.61
CA THR A 139 -4.48 15.14 9.13
C THR A 139 -3.37 14.35 8.44
N ALA A 140 -3.55 13.04 8.27
CA ALA A 140 -2.57 12.17 7.60
C ALA A 140 -2.36 12.59 6.15
N TYR A 141 -3.42 12.89 5.40
CA TYR A 141 -3.30 13.35 4.02
C TYR A 141 -2.55 14.68 3.92
N ASN A 142 -2.80 15.59 4.86
CA ASN A 142 -2.07 16.86 4.90
C ASN A 142 -0.57 16.64 5.12
N GLU A 143 -0.20 15.73 6.01
CA GLU A 143 1.21 15.39 6.23
C GLU A 143 1.84 14.77 4.99
N MET A 144 1.16 13.83 4.35
CA MET A 144 1.66 13.20 3.13
C MET A 144 1.85 14.23 2.01
N ASP A 145 0.90 15.14 1.85
CA ASP A 145 0.98 16.22 0.86
C ASP A 145 2.18 17.12 1.13
N MET A 146 2.38 17.53 2.36
CA MET A 146 3.52 18.38 2.75
C MET A 146 4.86 17.70 2.51
N CYS A 147 4.91 16.37 2.55
CA CYS A 147 6.13 15.60 2.33
C CYS A 147 6.34 15.24 0.85
N GLY A 148 5.42 15.60 -0.04
CA GLY A 148 5.60 15.45 -1.48
C GLY A 148 4.78 14.36 -2.15
N ALA A 149 3.84 13.72 -1.45
CA ALA A 149 2.93 12.76 -2.08
C ALA A 149 1.97 13.45 -3.04
N LEU A 150 1.67 12.78 -4.15
CA LEU A 150 0.66 13.22 -5.10
C LEU A 150 -0.61 12.39 -4.91
N PHE A 151 -1.75 12.96 -5.23
CA PHE A 151 -3.05 12.29 -5.00
C PHE A 151 -3.83 12.16 -6.30
N GLU A 152 -4.55 11.06 -6.41
CA GLU A 152 -5.43 10.77 -7.54
C GLU A 152 -6.84 10.48 -7.07
#